data_1103531795a2d0ed2cd7323b8074c70d
#
_entry.id   1103531795a2d0ed2cd7323b8074c70d
#
_cell.length_a   1.000
_cell.length_b   1.000
_cell.length_c   1.000
_cell.angle_alpha   90.00
_cell.angle_beta   90.00
_cell.angle_gamma   90.00
#
_symmetry.space_group_name_H-M   'P 1'
#
loop_
_entity.id
_entity.type
_entity.pdbx_description
1 polymer ?
#
loop_
_entity_poly.entity_id
_entity_poly.type
_entity_poly.pdbx_seq_one_letter_code
_entity_poly.pdbx_strand_id
1 'polypeptide(L)'
;PFSVGDWIRSPDRNIEGTVEKIGWRVTRIKTFDKRPLYVPNSIFSKISLENPSRMANRRIKETIGIRYDDAGKMAKIIELTKEMLLAHPEIDTNSTLIVNFNSFASSSLDFFIYTFTKTTNWVDFHQIKQDILLKILEIIEGQGAQCAFPTSTVHMADGEVFRNINNQA
;
A
#
# COMPACT_ATOMS: atom_id res chain seq x y z
N PRO A 1 -22.34 18.31 3.17
CA PRO A 1 -20.98 17.77 3.05
C PRO A 1 -20.81 16.77 1.89
N PHE A 2 -21.92 16.17 1.40
CA PHE A 2 -21.92 15.26 0.25
C PHE A 2 -23.19 15.40 -0.60
N SER A 3 -23.15 14.88 -1.81
CA SER A 3 -24.24 14.89 -2.80
C SER A 3 -24.52 13.47 -3.29
N VAL A 4 -25.65 13.28 -3.98
CA VAL A 4 -25.93 12.03 -4.68
C VAL A 4 -24.85 11.79 -5.73
N GLY A 5 -24.32 10.58 -5.77
CA GLY A 5 -23.19 10.19 -6.62
C GLY A 5 -21.82 10.24 -5.92
N ASP A 6 -21.70 10.94 -4.78
CA ASP A 6 -20.44 10.97 -4.04
C ASP A 6 -20.15 9.61 -3.36
N TRP A 7 -18.91 9.21 -3.38
CA TRP A 7 -18.39 8.19 -2.49
C TRP A 7 -18.11 8.83 -1.13
N ILE A 8 -18.71 8.31 -0.08
CA ILE A 8 -18.49 8.74 1.30
C ILE A 8 -18.02 7.58 2.17
N ARG A 9 -17.25 7.92 3.19
CA ARG A 9 -16.75 6.98 4.19
C ARG A 9 -16.77 7.60 5.57
N SER A 10 -17.11 6.82 6.58
CA SER A 10 -16.94 7.21 7.98
C SER A 10 -15.90 6.31 8.65
N PRO A 11 -14.77 6.86 9.13
CA PRO A 11 -13.78 6.11 9.90
C PRO A 11 -14.34 5.59 11.23
N ASP A 12 -15.30 6.31 11.82
CA ASP A 12 -15.89 6.02 13.14
C ASP A 12 -16.96 4.92 13.09
N ARG A 13 -17.48 4.65 11.90
CA ARG A 13 -18.57 3.71 11.67
C ARG A 13 -18.28 2.90 10.40
N ASN A 14 -18.87 1.73 10.32
CA ASN A 14 -18.78 0.92 9.11
C ASN A 14 -19.75 1.41 8.02
N ILE A 15 -19.59 2.68 7.63
CA ILE A 15 -20.38 3.34 6.58
C ILE A 15 -19.42 3.68 5.45
N GLU A 16 -19.59 3.02 4.30
CA GLU A 16 -18.81 3.31 3.11
C GLU A 16 -19.58 2.92 1.86
N GLY A 17 -19.54 3.76 0.84
CA GLY A 17 -20.14 3.52 -0.46
C GLY A 17 -20.57 4.79 -1.19
N THR A 18 -21.28 4.61 -2.29
CA THR A 18 -21.79 5.70 -3.12
C THR A 18 -23.18 6.12 -2.68
N VAL A 19 -23.41 7.40 -2.49
CA VAL A 19 -24.70 7.96 -2.15
C VAL A 19 -25.65 7.83 -3.34
N GLU A 20 -26.70 7.02 -3.19
CA GLU A 20 -27.72 6.83 -4.24
C GLU A 20 -28.90 7.79 -4.10
N LYS A 21 -29.32 8.06 -2.87
CA LYS A 21 -30.48 8.92 -2.61
C LYS A 21 -30.37 9.54 -1.22
N ILE A 22 -30.63 10.84 -1.15
CA ILE A 22 -30.77 11.58 0.11
C ILE A 22 -32.26 11.83 0.33
N GLY A 23 -32.83 11.13 1.29
CA GLY A 23 -34.21 11.36 1.73
C GLY A 23 -34.26 12.37 2.89
N TRP A 24 -35.43 12.70 3.34
CA TRP A 24 -35.62 13.65 4.45
C TRP A 24 -35.23 13.05 5.82
N ARG A 25 -35.31 11.74 6.01
CA ARG A 25 -34.93 11.04 7.24
C ARG A 25 -33.78 10.10 7.09
N VAL A 26 -33.61 9.53 5.91
CA VAL A 26 -32.65 8.44 5.64
C VAL A 26 -31.95 8.69 4.33
N THR A 27 -30.65 8.51 4.32
CA THR A 27 -29.82 8.47 3.13
C THR A 27 -29.55 7.02 2.75
N ARG A 28 -29.75 6.69 1.48
CA ARG A 28 -29.40 5.39 0.90
C ARG A 28 -28.04 5.45 0.25
N ILE A 29 -27.16 4.57 0.68
CA ILE A 29 -25.80 4.39 0.18
C ILE A 29 -25.70 3.01 -0.46
N LYS A 30 -25.08 2.90 -1.60
CA LYS A 30 -24.74 1.62 -2.22
C LYS A 30 -23.31 1.25 -1.83
N THR A 31 -23.18 0.18 -1.07
CA THR A 31 -21.86 -0.35 -0.68
C THR A 31 -21.11 -0.91 -1.89
N PHE A 32 -19.78 -1.12 -1.77
CA PHE A 32 -18.98 -1.64 -2.90
C PHE A 32 -19.36 -3.06 -3.31
N ASP A 33 -19.89 -3.86 -2.40
CA ASP A 33 -20.47 -5.18 -2.69
C ASP A 33 -21.94 -5.13 -3.15
N LYS A 34 -22.40 -3.93 -3.58
CA LYS A 34 -23.70 -3.67 -4.21
C LYS A 34 -24.91 -3.77 -3.28
N ARG A 35 -24.73 -3.84 -1.97
CA ARG A 35 -25.83 -3.83 -1.00
C ARG A 35 -26.31 -2.40 -0.72
N PRO A 36 -27.62 -2.19 -0.59
CA PRO A 36 -28.13 -0.91 -0.10
C PRO A 36 -27.90 -0.80 1.43
N LEU A 37 -27.31 0.30 1.84
CA LEU A 37 -27.12 0.69 3.23
C LEU A 37 -28.02 1.89 3.53
N TYR A 38 -28.89 1.78 4.52
CA TYR A 38 -29.78 2.86 4.93
C TYR A 38 -29.25 3.50 6.20
N VAL A 39 -28.89 4.78 6.13
CA VAL A 39 -28.31 5.53 7.24
C VAL A 39 -29.24 6.66 7.64
N PRO A 40 -29.70 6.72 8.90
CA PRO A 40 -30.46 7.86 9.40
C PRO A 40 -29.68 9.17 9.28
N ASN A 41 -30.29 10.22 8.75
CA ASN A 41 -29.59 11.49 8.51
C ASN A 41 -29.04 12.13 9.79
N SER A 42 -29.65 11.85 10.94
CA SER A 42 -29.19 12.33 12.25
C SER A 42 -27.82 11.77 12.65
N ILE A 43 -27.38 10.66 12.06
CA ILE A 43 -26.05 10.08 12.33
C ILE A 43 -24.96 10.96 11.74
N PHE A 44 -25.17 11.53 10.56
CA PHE A 44 -24.16 12.35 9.87
C PHE A 44 -23.75 13.63 10.62
N SER A 45 -24.57 14.08 11.58
CA SER A 45 -24.21 15.19 12.47
C SER A 45 -23.33 14.79 13.65
N LYS A 46 -23.10 13.49 13.87
CA LYS A 46 -22.43 12.93 15.06
C LYS A 46 -21.19 12.10 14.72
N ILE A 47 -20.83 11.99 13.46
CA ILE A 47 -19.70 11.18 12.99
C ILE A 47 -18.74 12.01 12.15
N SER A 48 -17.49 11.55 12.08
CA SER A 48 -16.54 12.03 11.10
C SER A 48 -16.90 11.48 9.73
N LEU A 49 -16.85 12.33 8.70
CA LEU A 49 -17.19 11.95 7.34
C LEU A 49 -16.08 12.37 6.38
N GLU A 50 -15.57 11.41 5.65
CA GLU A 50 -14.66 11.62 4.52
C GLU A 50 -15.45 11.57 3.21
N ASN A 51 -15.03 12.39 2.24
CA ASN A 51 -15.60 12.39 0.90
C ASN A 51 -14.49 12.13 -0.14
N PRO A 52 -14.17 10.85 -0.42
CA PRO A 52 -13.15 10.50 -1.40
C PRO A 52 -13.44 10.97 -2.83
N SER A 53 -14.71 11.25 -3.19
CA SER A 53 -15.03 11.81 -4.50
C SER A 53 -14.48 13.22 -4.71
N ARG A 54 -14.13 13.92 -3.63
CA ARG A 54 -13.57 15.29 -3.67
C ARG A 54 -12.06 15.34 -3.44
N MET A 55 -11.39 14.18 -3.44
CA MET A 55 -9.93 14.17 -3.36
C MET A 55 -9.32 14.74 -4.66
N ALA A 56 -8.20 15.45 -4.51
CA ALA A 56 -7.47 15.99 -5.66
C ALA A 56 -6.52 14.96 -6.30
N ASN A 57 -5.95 14.09 -5.47
CA ASN A 57 -4.95 13.10 -5.86
C ASN A 57 -5.16 11.81 -5.05
N ARG A 58 -4.61 10.70 -5.53
CA ARG A 58 -4.54 9.46 -4.75
C ARG A 58 -3.13 9.21 -4.27
N ARG A 59 -3.00 8.85 -3.00
CA ARG A 59 -1.72 8.52 -2.37
C ARG A 59 -1.29 7.10 -2.68
N ILE A 60 -0.02 6.95 -3.07
CA ILE A 60 0.71 5.68 -3.07
C ILE A 60 1.65 5.71 -1.87
N LYS A 61 1.49 4.75 -0.97
CA LYS A 61 2.37 4.54 0.18
C LYS A 61 2.65 3.05 0.28
N GLU A 62 3.87 2.65 -0.05
CA GLU A 62 4.28 1.24 -0.07
C GLU A 62 5.65 1.09 0.58
N THR A 63 5.83 -0.03 1.25
CA THR A 63 7.10 -0.45 1.83
C THR A 63 7.65 -1.62 1.03
N ILE A 64 8.91 -1.51 0.64
CA ILE A 64 9.62 -2.51 -0.16
C ILE A 64 10.86 -2.96 0.61
N GLY A 65 11.02 -4.28 0.76
CA GLY A 65 12.16 -4.87 1.47
C GLY A 65 13.14 -5.54 0.52
N ILE A 66 14.43 -5.26 0.68
CA ILE A 66 15.53 -5.97 0.02
C ILE A 66 16.29 -6.82 1.05
N ARG A 67 17.04 -7.81 0.57
CA ARG A 67 17.84 -8.67 1.45
C ARG A 67 18.93 -7.88 2.18
N TYR A 68 19.31 -8.33 3.37
CA TYR A 68 20.45 -7.79 4.13
C TYR A 68 21.77 -7.91 3.33
N ASP A 69 21.93 -8.98 2.56
CA ASP A 69 23.12 -9.17 1.68
C ASP A 69 23.28 -8.08 0.63
N ASP A 70 22.20 -7.40 0.30
CA ASP A 70 22.17 -6.32 -0.70
C ASP A 70 22.23 -4.92 -0.08
N ALA A 71 22.59 -4.80 1.20
CA ALA A 71 22.61 -3.54 1.96
C ALA A 71 23.41 -2.43 1.25
N GLY A 72 24.55 -2.78 0.64
CA GLY A 72 25.39 -1.81 -0.10
C GLY A 72 24.74 -1.21 -1.34
N LYS A 73 23.63 -1.79 -1.82
CA LYS A 73 22.91 -1.34 -3.00
C LYS A 73 21.71 -0.44 -2.67
N MET A 74 21.31 -0.38 -1.40
CA MET A 74 20.13 0.35 -0.93
C MET A 74 20.12 1.82 -1.37
N ALA A 75 21.22 2.53 -1.16
CA ALA A 75 21.32 3.95 -1.51
C ALA A 75 21.08 4.19 -3.01
N LYS A 76 21.65 3.34 -3.88
CA LYS A 76 21.46 3.45 -5.32
C LYS A 76 20.05 3.08 -5.77
N ILE A 77 19.45 2.07 -5.16
CA ILE A 77 18.05 1.69 -5.42
C ILE A 77 17.11 2.84 -5.07
N ILE A 78 17.31 3.50 -3.94
CA ILE A 78 16.51 4.66 -3.51
C ILE A 78 16.66 5.81 -4.51
N GLU A 79 17.90 6.14 -4.92
CA GLU A 79 18.17 7.19 -5.89
C GLU A 79 17.44 6.93 -7.21
N LEU A 80 17.61 5.74 -7.79
CA LEU A 80 16.99 5.35 -9.06
C LEU A 80 15.45 5.31 -8.95
N THR A 81 14.92 4.83 -7.84
CA THR A 81 13.47 4.83 -7.58
C THR A 81 12.92 6.26 -7.53
N LYS A 82 13.63 7.17 -6.88
CA LYS A 82 13.24 8.58 -6.81
C LYS A 82 13.27 9.24 -8.19
N GLU A 83 14.32 9.02 -8.97
CA GLU A 83 14.43 9.51 -10.35
C GLU A 83 13.30 8.97 -11.23
N MET A 84 13.00 7.69 -11.13
CA MET A 84 11.90 7.04 -11.86
C MET A 84 10.55 7.68 -11.51
N LEU A 85 10.26 7.92 -10.23
CA LEU A 85 9.01 8.56 -9.81
C LEU A 85 8.92 10.00 -10.28
N LEU A 86 10.00 10.78 -10.24
CA LEU A 86 10.04 12.15 -10.73
C LEU A 86 9.83 12.24 -12.25
N ALA A 87 10.27 11.23 -13.00
CA ALA A 87 10.09 11.15 -14.45
C ALA A 87 8.77 10.51 -14.88
N HIS A 88 8.01 9.93 -13.95
CA HIS A 88 6.78 9.21 -14.27
C HIS A 88 5.65 10.20 -14.62
N PRO A 89 5.01 10.08 -15.82
CA PRO A 89 4.05 11.07 -16.30
C PRO A 89 2.76 11.18 -15.45
N GLU A 90 2.39 10.11 -14.75
CA GLU A 90 1.16 10.03 -13.97
C GLU A 90 1.37 10.39 -12.49
N ILE A 91 2.59 10.72 -12.08
CA ILE A 91 2.90 11.17 -10.72
C ILE A 91 2.82 12.70 -10.66
N ASP A 92 2.14 13.20 -9.64
CA ASP A 92 2.09 14.63 -9.33
C ASP A 92 3.35 15.04 -8.57
N THR A 93 4.32 15.60 -9.29
CA THR A 93 5.60 16.04 -8.74
C THR A 93 5.50 17.33 -7.92
N ASN A 94 4.36 18.02 -7.95
CA ASN A 94 4.10 19.18 -7.08
C ASN A 94 3.64 18.78 -5.67
N SER A 95 3.21 17.55 -5.51
CA SER A 95 2.86 16.97 -4.21
C SER A 95 4.06 16.31 -3.55
N THR A 96 3.95 16.00 -2.25
CA THR A 96 5.01 15.32 -1.49
C THR A 96 5.45 14.04 -2.18
N LEU A 97 6.75 13.89 -2.39
CA LEU A 97 7.38 12.70 -2.92
C LEU A 97 8.54 12.29 -2.00
N ILE A 98 8.46 11.09 -1.43
CA ILE A 98 9.46 10.56 -0.51
C ILE A 98 9.85 9.17 -0.99
N VAL A 99 11.15 8.92 -1.06
CA VAL A 99 11.74 7.58 -1.21
C VAL A 99 12.91 7.50 -0.24
N ASN A 100 12.72 6.80 0.86
CA ASN A 100 13.73 6.74 1.92
C ASN A 100 13.86 5.34 2.51
N PHE A 101 15.06 5.01 2.92
CA PHE A 101 15.32 3.88 3.83
C PHE A 101 14.58 4.14 5.15
N ASN A 102 13.86 3.15 5.64
CA ASN A 102 12.93 3.34 6.75
C ASN A 102 13.26 2.49 7.96
N SER A 103 13.57 1.20 7.77
CA SER A 103 13.77 0.31 8.91
C SER A 103 14.60 -0.94 8.59
N PHE A 104 15.17 -1.47 9.66
CA PHE A 104 15.77 -2.81 9.71
C PHE A 104 14.71 -3.78 10.20
N ALA A 105 14.09 -4.52 9.30
CA ALA A 105 13.12 -5.54 9.65
C ALA A 105 13.78 -6.88 9.98
N SER A 106 13.01 -7.85 10.43
CA SER A 106 13.52 -9.16 10.86
C SER A 106 14.23 -9.95 9.74
N SER A 107 13.80 -9.76 8.49
CA SER A 107 14.33 -10.47 7.32
C SER A 107 14.62 -9.55 6.14
N SER A 108 14.45 -8.26 6.29
CA SER A 108 14.59 -7.27 5.20
C SER A 108 15.13 -5.93 5.67
N LEU A 109 15.75 -5.23 4.75
CA LEU A 109 16.02 -3.80 4.84
C LEU A 109 14.91 -3.10 4.07
N ASP A 110 14.12 -2.29 4.76
CA ASP A 110 12.93 -1.70 4.20
C ASP A 110 13.14 -0.24 3.80
N PHE A 111 12.76 0.09 2.58
CA PHE A 111 12.55 1.47 2.15
C PHE A 111 11.09 1.68 1.79
N PHE A 112 10.64 2.90 1.83
CA PHE A 112 9.27 3.22 1.47
C PHE A 112 9.20 4.29 0.40
N ILE A 113 8.12 4.24 -0.35
CA ILE A 113 7.69 5.29 -1.26
C ILE A 113 6.44 5.96 -0.71
N TYR A 114 6.38 7.27 -0.89
CA TYR A 114 5.22 8.08 -0.55
C TYR A 114 5.06 9.14 -1.62
N THR A 115 4.00 9.02 -2.41
CA THR A 115 3.78 9.90 -3.54
C THR A 115 2.29 9.97 -3.89
N PHE A 116 1.94 10.82 -4.85
CA PHE A 116 0.57 11.02 -5.27
C PHE A 116 0.45 10.89 -6.77
N THR A 117 -0.62 10.23 -7.23
CA THR A 117 -1.00 10.19 -8.64
C THR A 117 -1.77 11.45 -9.04
N LYS A 118 -1.73 11.81 -10.32
CA LYS A 118 -2.56 12.89 -10.88
C LYS A 118 -4.02 12.50 -10.95
N THR A 119 -4.30 11.23 -11.28
CA THR A 119 -5.65 10.70 -11.37
C THR A 119 -6.24 10.38 -10.00
N THR A 120 -7.55 10.52 -9.87
CA THR A 120 -8.34 10.03 -8.75
C THR A 120 -9.17 8.79 -9.11
N ASN A 121 -9.19 8.40 -10.39
CA ASN A 121 -9.89 7.21 -10.86
C ASN A 121 -9.31 5.96 -10.20
N TRP A 122 -10.17 5.09 -9.66
CA TRP A 122 -9.76 3.91 -8.90
C TRP A 122 -9.01 2.87 -9.74
N VAL A 123 -9.50 2.61 -10.94
CA VAL A 123 -8.89 1.61 -11.85
C VAL A 123 -7.55 2.11 -12.37
N ASP A 124 -7.50 3.36 -12.83
CA ASP A 124 -6.28 3.99 -13.34
C ASP A 124 -5.21 4.07 -12.24
N PHE A 125 -5.61 4.41 -11.02
CA PHE A 125 -4.71 4.42 -9.86
C PHE A 125 -4.03 3.07 -9.64
N HIS A 126 -4.78 1.97 -9.71
CA HIS A 126 -4.21 0.64 -9.53
C HIS A 126 -3.30 0.23 -10.68
N GLN A 127 -3.58 0.65 -11.91
CA GLN A 127 -2.70 0.42 -13.06
C GLN A 127 -1.38 1.20 -12.90
N ILE A 128 -1.45 2.47 -12.50
CA ILE A 128 -0.27 3.30 -12.24
C ILE A 128 0.56 2.72 -11.10
N LYS A 129 -0.08 2.32 -10.01
CA LYS A 129 0.59 1.67 -8.88
C LYS A 129 1.30 0.39 -9.30
N GLN A 130 0.67 -0.44 -10.11
CA GLN A 130 1.27 -1.65 -10.66
C GLN A 130 2.51 -1.32 -11.50
N ASP A 131 2.42 -0.34 -12.41
CA ASP A 131 3.55 0.07 -13.25
C ASP A 131 4.75 0.55 -12.41
N ILE A 132 4.48 1.35 -11.38
CA ILE A 132 5.51 1.83 -10.45
C ILE A 132 6.17 0.66 -9.71
N LEU A 133 5.38 -0.27 -9.18
CA LEU A 133 5.92 -1.41 -8.43
C LEU A 133 6.77 -2.34 -9.33
N LEU A 134 6.34 -2.56 -10.58
CA LEU A 134 7.11 -3.33 -11.56
C LEU A 134 8.43 -2.63 -11.90
N LYS A 135 8.43 -1.32 -12.11
CA LYS A 135 9.65 -0.54 -12.34
C LYS A 135 10.60 -0.56 -11.13
N ILE A 136 10.08 -0.54 -9.92
CA ILE A 136 10.89 -0.70 -8.71
C ILE A 136 11.53 -2.09 -8.68
N LEU A 137 10.79 -3.13 -9.02
CA LEU A 137 11.32 -4.48 -9.12
C LEU A 137 12.46 -4.56 -10.15
N GLU A 138 12.27 -3.98 -11.34
CA GLU A 138 13.31 -3.90 -12.37
C GLU A 138 14.57 -3.14 -11.88
N ILE A 139 14.40 -2.06 -11.13
CA ILE A 139 15.50 -1.31 -10.52
C ILE A 139 16.27 -2.19 -9.54
N ILE A 140 15.55 -2.90 -8.65
CA ILE A 140 16.17 -3.80 -7.66
C ILE A 140 16.99 -4.88 -8.36
N GLU A 141 16.40 -5.57 -9.33
CA GLU A 141 17.05 -6.63 -10.10
C GLU A 141 18.23 -6.09 -10.94
N GLY A 142 18.05 -4.92 -11.55
CA GLY A 142 19.10 -4.26 -12.34
C GLY A 142 20.32 -3.85 -11.53
N GLN A 143 20.17 -3.64 -10.21
CA GLN A 143 21.30 -3.44 -9.29
C GLN A 143 21.87 -4.77 -8.76
N GLY A 144 21.38 -5.91 -9.23
CA GLY A 144 21.79 -7.23 -8.76
C GLY A 144 21.33 -7.50 -7.31
N ALA A 145 20.31 -6.81 -6.85
CA ALA A 145 19.65 -7.05 -5.56
C ALA A 145 18.41 -7.92 -5.74
N GLN A 146 17.85 -8.37 -4.62
CA GLN A 146 16.61 -9.14 -4.62
C GLN A 146 15.67 -8.65 -3.52
N CYS A 147 14.38 -8.74 -3.77
CA CYS A 147 13.38 -8.59 -2.73
C CYS A 147 13.58 -9.64 -1.65
N ALA A 148 13.37 -9.24 -0.39
CA ALA A 148 13.56 -10.13 0.74
C ALA A 148 12.41 -11.13 0.86
N PHE A 149 12.77 -12.38 1.17
CA PHE A 149 11.84 -13.40 1.63
C PHE A 149 12.01 -13.60 3.14
N PRO A 150 10.98 -14.13 3.86
CA PRO A 150 11.17 -14.58 5.22
C PRO A 150 12.32 -15.58 5.30
N THR A 151 13.34 -15.28 6.10
CA THR A 151 14.53 -16.09 6.26
C THR A 151 14.66 -16.57 7.69
N SER A 152 15.08 -17.82 7.88
CA SER A 152 15.47 -18.36 9.17
C SER A 152 16.84 -19.02 9.04
N THR A 153 17.72 -18.76 10.01
CA THR A 153 19.03 -19.40 10.07
C THR A 153 18.90 -20.64 10.93
N VAL A 154 19.20 -21.80 10.35
CA VAL A 154 19.21 -23.06 11.06
C VAL A 154 20.68 -23.42 11.33
N HIS A 155 21.07 -23.42 12.61
CA HIS A 155 22.35 -23.94 13.02
C HIS A 155 22.19 -25.46 13.25
N MET A 156 22.78 -26.27 12.38
CA MET A 156 22.89 -27.72 12.64
C MET A 156 24.07 -27.94 13.57
N ALA A 157 23.81 -28.50 14.74
CA ALA A 157 24.87 -29.02 15.58
C ALA A 157 25.51 -30.24 14.90
N ASP A 158 26.85 -30.25 14.84
CA ASP A 158 27.60 -31.32 14.19
C ASP A 158 27.15 -32.71 14.69
N GLY A 159 26.82 -33.50 13.73
CA GLY A 159 26.54 -34.92 13.55
C GLY A 159 26.45 -35.96 14.70
N GLU A 160 26.37 -35.63 15.97
CA GLU A 160 26.23 -36.66 17.03
C GLU A 160 24.78 -37.01 17.39
N VAL A 161 23.83 -36.16 17.05
CA VAL A 161 22.41 -36.39 17.43
C VAL A 161 21.72 -37.46 16.58
N PHE A 162 22.19 -37.74 15.38
CA PHE A 162 21.56 -38.72 14.47
C PHE A 162 22.09 -40.15 14.60
N ARG A 163 23.17 -40.40 15.38
CA ARG A 163 23.71 -41.77 15.58
C ARG A 163 22.93 -42.59 16.61
N ASN A 164 22.11 -41.96 17.45
CA ASN A 164 21.43 -42.67 18.54
C ASN A 164 20.01 -43.14 18.22
N ILE A 165 19.48 -42.85 17.03
CA ILE A 165 18.12 -43.30 16.66
C ILE A 165 18.11 -44.67 15.97
N ASN A 166 19.23 -45.14 15.42
CA ASN A 166 19.32 -46.42 14.71
C ASN A 166 19.86 -47.59 15.49
N ASN A 167 20.15 -47.44 16.79
CA ASN A 167 20.69 -48.54 17.60
C ASN A 167 19.74 -49.09 18.69
N GLN A 168 18.42 -48.80 18.54
CA GLN A 168 17.40 -49.50 19.35
C GLN A 168 16.37 -50.12 18.39
N ALA A 169 16.80 -51.18 17.72
CA ALA A 169 15.92 -52.16 17.06
C ALA A 169 16.53 -53.55 17.34
#